data_77c9c63fb098c236d1a194a90b7f8f6c
#
_entry.id   77c9c63fb098c236d1a194a90b7f8f6c
#
_cell.length_a   1.000
_cell.length_b   1.000
_cell.length_c   1.000
_cell.angle_alpha   90.00
_cell.angle_beta   90.00
_cell.angle_gamma   90.00
#
_symmetry.space_group_name_H-M   'P 1'
#
loop_
_entity.id
_entity.type
_entity.pdbx_description
1 polymer ?
#
loop_
_entity_poly.entity_id
_entity_poly.type
_entity_poly.pdbx_seq_one_letter_code
_entity_poly.pdbx_strand_id
1 'polypeptide(L)'
;AGGLVVLGSGSVALATTRDRRAFVAAAAGPIAAALANNVYSADIVALAGSDLLRDLLDLPDLPADNALPRWLAEVAGVPVTALDRWRLGIDLDSPLDLLLTGRPADAARLRASGIPVDALVERLRRVRAILANRRAELVLAGRTSAATLRALEQGAACRVRALVEERGLRASSTLAFGAPEPGTDGGAAAPRPPRSTLGLLVDRDGPGALGWLLTQLGDGAVVDTRVLMAHRFGADEAGWPPAEDRFAGDLLLSERIADPWLRALIAGLLDAPIPILAGGHTLVGRGIRLLVARGAPGSGARMM
;
A
#
# COMPACT_ATOMS: atom_id res chain seq x y z
N ALA A 1 10.55 22.83 -27.60
CA ALA A 1 9.52 22.57 -26.62
C ALA A 1 10.01 21.43 -25.73
N GLY A 2 10.01 21.60 -24.44
CA GLY A 2 10.35 20.60 -23.46
C GLY A 2 9.09 20.15 -22.73
N GLY A 3 9.10 18.94 -22.16
CA GLY A 3 8.09 18.47 -21.24
C GLY A 3 8.70 18.17 -19.87
N LEU A 4 7.87 17.79 -18.92
CA LEU A 4 8.25 17.47 -17.56
C LEU A 4 7.75 16.07 -17.20
N VAL A 5 8.58 15.28 -16.51
CA VAL A 5 8.14 14.05 -15.83
C VAL A 5 8.36 14.24 -14.34
N VAL A 6 7.28 14.18 -13.58
CA VAL A 6 7.27 14.24 -12.13
C VAL A 6 7.05 12.84 -11.61
N LEU A 7 7.82 12.41 -10.63
CA LEU A 7 7.64 11.11 -9.98
C LEU A 7 7.97 11.20 -8.49
N GLY A 8 7.23 10.46 -7.68
CA GLY A 8 7.46 10.33 -6.26
C GLY A 8 8.71 9.51 -5.95
N SER A 9 9.33 9.77 -4.82
CA SER A 9 10.41 8.95 -4.28
C SER A 9 9.88 7.53 -4.00
N GLY A 10 10.59 6.50 -4.49
CA GLY A 10 10.15 5.10 -4.34
C GLY A 10 9.15 4.62 -5.40
N SER A 11 8.55 5.53 -6.17
CA SER A 11 7.53 5.19 -7.16
C SER A 11 8.10 4.48 -8.38
N VAL A 12 7.22 3.79 -9.11
CA VAL A 12 7.49 3.09 -10.38
C VAL A 12 8.71 2.17 -10.39
N ALA A 13 9.06 1.62 -9.24
CA ALA A 13 10.24 0.77 -9.04
C ALA A 13 10.31 -0.44 -10.00
N LEU A 14 9.16 -0.88 -10.51
CA LEU A 14 9.03 -1.99 -11.46
C LEU A 14 8.73 -1.53 -12.90
N ALA A 15 8.92 -0.24 -13.21
CA ALA A 15 8.73 0.27 -14.55
C ALA A 15 9.72 -0.36 -15.54
N THR A 16 9.19 -0.92 -16.62
CA THR A 16 10.01 -1.44 -17.72
C THR A 16 10.58 -0.31 -18.57
N THR A 17 11.56 -0.62 -19.43
CA THR A 17 12.06 0.34 -20.42
C THR A 17 10.94 0.86 -21.32
N ARG A 18 9.96 0.01 -21.68
CA ARG A 18 8.80 0.44 -22.48
C ARG A 18 7.92 1.43 -21.70
N ASP A 19 7.73 1.23 -20.40
CA ASP A 19 6.97 2.16 -19.57
C ASP A 19 7.66 3.52 -19.49
N ARG A 20 8.95 3.52 -19.16
CA ARG A 20 9.75 4.76 -19.09
C ARG A 20 9.74 5.53 -20.43
N ARG A 21 9.90 4.83 -21.54
CA ARG A 21 9.81 5.45 -22.87
C ARG A 21 8.44 6.06 -23.14
N ALA A 22 7.35 5.44 -22.68
CA ALA A 22 6.01 5.99 -22.84
C ALA A 22 5.85 7.34 -22.13
N PHE A 23 6.32 7.47 -20.87
CA PHE A 23 6.29 8.74 -20.14
C PHE A 23 7.18 9.80 -20.77
N VAL A 24 8.41 9.44 -21.19
CA VAL A 24 9.31 10.38 -21.86
C VAL A 24 8.72 10.84 -23.20
N ALA A 25 8.14 9.94 -23.98
CA ALA A 25 7.51 10.29 -25.26
C ALA A 25 6.27 11.17 -25.04
N ALA A 26 5.48 10.90 -24.02
CA ALA A 26 4.34 11.74 -23.67
C ALA A 26 4.79 13.15 -23.29
N ALA A 27 5.82 13.30 -22.45
CA ALA A 27 6.38 14.60 -22.07
C ALA A 27 6.96 15.38 -23.27
N ALA A 28 7.48 14.69 -24.26
CA ALA A 28 8.04 15.30 -25.48
C ALA A 28 6.96 15.72 -26.52
N GLY A 29 5.68 15.48 -26.22
CA GLY A 29 4.56 15.84 -27.10
C GLY A 29 4.44 17.35 -27.35
N PRO A 30 3.93 17.76 -28.51
CA PRO A 30 3.79 19.18 -28.87
C PRO A 30 2.53 19.84 -28.29
N ILE A 31 1.54 19.05 -27.88
CA ILE A 31 0.21 19.53 -27.44
C ILE A 31 0.11 19.36 -25.93
N ALA A 32 -0.55 20.31 -25.28
CA ALA A 32 -0.83 20.25 -23.84
C ALA A 32 -1.63 18.98 -23.50
N ALA A 33 -1.01 18.06 -22.78
CA ALA A 33 -1.58 16.79 -22.35
C ALA A 33 -0.78 16.20 -21.18
N ALA A 34 -1.40 15.31 -20.41
CA ALA A 34 -0.73 14.57 -19.37
C ALA A 34 -0.92 13.06 -19.52
N LEU A 35 0.12 12.30 -19.16
CA LEU A 35 0.10 10.85 -18.99
C LEU A 35 0.44 10.52 -17.54
N ALA A 36 -0.44 9.79 -16.88
CA ALA A 36 -0.23 9.37 -15.48
C ALA A 36 -0.32 7.86 -15.35
N ASN A 37 0.18 7.26 -14.25
CA ASN A 37 -0.06 5.86 -13.95
C ASN A 37 -1.48 5.63 -13.38
N ASN A 38 -2.08 6.67 -12.80
CA ASN A 38 -3.44 6.67 -12.26
C ASN A 38 -3.98 8.11 -12.29
N VAL A 39 -5.25 8.31 -12.60
CA VAL A 39 -5.86 9.65 -12.63
C VAL A 39 -6.17 10.18 -11.23
N TYR A 40 -6.51 9.28 -10.30
CA TYR A 40 -6.97 9.68 -8.96
C TYR A 40 -5.87 9.74 -7.90
N SER A 41 -4.78 9.01 -8.12
CA SER A 41 -3.66 8.93 -7.17
C SER A 41 -2.41 8.54 -7.97
N ALA A 42 -1.72 9.55 -8.50
CA ALA A 42 -0.61 9.32 -9.41
C ALA A 42 0.74 9.41 -8.70
N ASP A 43 1.56 8.40 -8.93
CA ASP A 43 2.94 8.33 -8.46
C ASP A 43 3.93 8.79 -9.54
N ILE A 44 3.48 8.87 -10.81
CA ILE A 44 4.23 9.42 -11.94
C ILE A 44 3.28 10.13 -12.90
N VAL A 45 3.68 11.34 -13.32
CA VAL A 45 2.97 12.15 -14.30
C VAL A 45 3.95 12.71 -15.32
N ALA A 46 3.67 12.53 -16.62
CA ALA A 46 4.36 13.21 -17.70
C ALA A 46 3.47 14.33 -18.23
N LEU A 47 4.02 15.51 -18.42
CA LEU A 47 3.36 16.72 -18.85
C LEU A 47 3.99 17.24 -20.12
N ALA A 48 3.18 17.50 -21.15
CA ALA A 48 3.60 18.08 -22.42
C ALA A 48 3.01 19.48 -22.61
N GLY A 49 3.67 20.30 -23.41
CA GLY A 49 3.22 21.63 -23.77
C GLY A 49 3.80 22.73 -22.89
N SER A 50 4.47 23.72 -23.52
CA SER A 50 5.15 24.82 -22.82
C SER A 50 4.19 25.70 -22.03
N ASP A 51 2.95 25.88 -22.50
CA ASP A 51 1.96 26.73 -21.85
C ASP A 51 1.45 26.04 -20.59
N LEU A 52 1.15 24.73 -20.64
CA LEU A 52 0.81 23.95 -19.46
C LEU A 52 1.91 24.03 -18.38
N LEU A 53 3.18 23.93 -18.77
CA LEU A 53 4.28 24.03 -17.80
C LEU A 53 4.39 25.42 -17.15
N ARG A 54 3.97 26.47 -17.87
CA ARG A 54 3.89 27.82 -17.32
C ARG A 54 2.73 27.94 -16.32
N ASP A 55 1.57 27.38 -16.66
CA ASP A 55 0.39 27.40 -15.79
C ASP A 55 0.62 26.67 -14.47
N LEU A 56 1.53 25.69 -14.43
CA LEU A 56 1.92 25.01 -13.19
C LEU A 56 2.67 25.90 -12.18
N LEU A 57 3.18 27.07 -12.60
CA LEU A 57 3.78 28.03 -11.67
C LEU A 57 2.74 28.62 -10.71
N ASP A 58 1.48 28.68 -11.15
CA ASP A 58 0.34 29.16 -10.38
C ASP A 58 -0.51 28.01 -9.80
N LEU A 59 0.07 26.79 -9.68
CA LEU A 59 -0.62 25.63 -9.12
C LEU A 59 -1.02 25.92 -7.68
N PRO A 60 -2.32 25.82 -7.33
CA PRO A 60 -2.76 25.96 -5.95
C PRO A 60 -2.29 24.78 -5.08
N ASP A 61 -2.37 24.94 -3.77
CA ASP A 61 -2.17 23.83 -2.85
C ASP A 61 -3.16 22.70 -3.16
N LEU A 62 -2.62 21.55 -3.53
CA LEU A 62 -3.42 20.38 -3.84
C LEU A 62 -3.80 19.64 -2.54
N PRO A 63 -4.98 19.00 -2.49
CA PRO A 63 -5.44 18.29 -1.30
C PRO A 63 -4.57 17.06 -0.95
N ALA A 64 -3.73 16.61 -1.89
CA ALA A 64 -2.74 15.57 -1.71
C ALA A 64 -1.67 15.70 -2.81
N ASP A 65 -0.45 15.25 -2.53
CA ASP A 65 0.70 15.27 -3.43
C ASP A 65 0.48 14.51 -4.75
N ASN A 66 -0.40 13.53 -4.74
CA ASN A 66 -0.73 12.68 -5.89
C ASN A 66 -2.03 13.10 -6.63
N ALA A 67 -2.61 14.26 -6.29
CA ALA A 67 -3.86 14.74 -6.88
C ALA A 67 -3.69 15.50 -8.21
N LEU A 68 -2.46 15.76 -8.67
CA LEU A 68 -2.17 16.56 -9.85
C LEU A 68 -2.94 16.14 -11.12
N PRO A 69 -3.01 14.85 -11.51
CA PRO A 69 -3.73 14.48 -12.73
C PRO A 69 -5.22 14.79 -12.69
N ARG A 70 -5.83 14.64 -11.52
CA ARG A 70 -7.25 14.95 -11.33
C ARG A 70 -7.49 16.46 -11.42
N TRP A 71 -6.64 17.28 -10.80
CA TRP A 71 -6.69 18.72 -10.93
C TRP A 71 -6.53 19.18 -12.38
N LEU A 72 -5.57 18.58 -13.12
CA LEU A 72 -5.37 18.88 -14.55
C LEU A 72 -6.63 18.58 -15.36
N ALA A 73 -7.28 17.43 -15.12
CA ALA A 73 -8.46 17.04 -15.87
C ALA A 73 -9.70 17.86 -15.50
N GLU A 74 -9.95 18.07 -14.20
CA GLU A 74 -11.22 18.63 -13.69
C GLU A 74 -11.21 20.16 -13.61
N VAL A 75 -10.05 20.77 -13.38
CA VAL A 75 -9.91 22.23 -13.16
C VAL A 75 -9.21 22.92 -14.32
N ALA A 76 -8.06 22.39 -14.74
CA ALA A 76 -7.29 23.00 -15.83
C ALA A 76 -7.78 22.62 -17.24
N GLY A 77 -8.70 21.65 -17.36
CA GLY A 77 -9.24 21.21 -18.66
C GLY A 77 -8.22 20.52 -19.57
N VAL A 78 -7.12 20.01 -19.00
CA VAL A 78 -6.05 19.34 -19.73
C VAL A 78 -6.40 17.87 -19.96
N PRO A 79 -6.28 17.32 -21.18
CA PRO A 79 -6.47 15.89 -21.43
C PRO A 79 -5.48 15.05 -20.62
N VAL A 80 -6.00 14.17 -19.76
CA VAL A 80 -5.21 13.22 -18.97
C VAL A 80 -5.48 11.80 -19.40
N THR A 81 -4.43 11.07 -19.76
CA THR A 81 -4.50 9.64 -20.10
C THR A 81 -3.87 8.81 -18.99
N ALA A 82 -4.49 7.68 -18.63
CA ALA A 82 -3.93 6.75 -17.67
C ALA A 82 -3.20 5.59 -18.36
N LEU A 83 -1.95 5.35 -17.97
CA LEU A 83 -1.21 4.13 -18.29
C LEU A 83 -1.38 3.13 -17.13
N ASP A 84 -2.61 2.61 -16.96
CA ASP A 84 -2.94 1.71 -15.85
C ASP A 84 -2.27 0.34 -16.03
N ARG A 85 -1.07 0.22 -15.49
CA ARG A 85 -0.31 -1.04 -15.39
C ARG A 85 -0.01 -1.31 -13.94
N TRP A 86 -0.39 -2.48 -13.43
CA TRP A 86 -0.27 -2.83 -12.02
C TRP A 86 1.13 -2.57 -11.43
N ARG A 87 2.19 -2.80 -12.21
CA ARG A 87 3.59 -2.59 -11.78
C ARG A 87 3.97 -1.12 -11.61
N LEU A 88 3.26 -0.20 -12.27
CA LEU A 88 3.49 1.24 -12.14
C LEU A 88 2.89 1.84 -10.86
N GLY A 89 2.06 1.10 -10.16
CA GLY A 89 1.55 1.51 -8.87
C GLY A 89 2.11 0.65 -7.72
N ILE A 90 3.30 0.07 -7.92
CA ILE A 90 4.12 -0.43 -6.84
C ILE A 90 4.96 0.73 -6.35
N ASP A 91 4.72 1.13 -5.12
CA ASP A 91 5.48 2.13 -4.41
C ASP A 91 6.33 1.48 -3.30
N LEU A 92 7.54 1.97 -3.12
CA LEU A 92 8.48 1.47 -2.13
C LEU A 92 8.45 2.41 -0.92
N ASP A 93 7.41 2.27 -0.11
CA ASP A 93 7.19 3.10 1.08
C ASP A 93 7.94 2.58 2.31
N SER A 94 8.38 1.32 2.25
CA SER A 94 9.00 0.67 3.41
C SER A 94 10.12 -0.30 2.99
N PRO A 95 11.01 -0.70 3.93
CA PRO A 95 12.00 -1.74 3.67
C PRO A 95 11.39 -3.09 3.28
N LEU A 96 10.18 -3.40 3.73
CA LEU A 96 9.45 -4.60 3.33
C LEU A 96 9.16 -4.60 1.84
N ASP A 97 8.80 -3.45 1.25
CA ASP A 97 8.47 -3.34 -0.16
C ASP A 97 9.67 -3.68 -1.06
N LEU A 98 10.89 -3.33 -0.61
CA LEU A 98 12.12 -3.76 -1.27
C LEU A 98 12.22 -5.30 -1.29
N LEU A 99 11.93 -5.97 -0.18
CA LEU A 99 11.97 -7.45 -0.08
C LEU A 99 10.89 -8.11 -0.92
N LEU A 100 9.71 -7.48 -1.07
CA LEU A 100 8.64 -7.96 -1.95
C LEU A 100 9.09 -8.03 -3.40
N THR A 101 9.90 -7.07 -3.88
CA THR A 101 10.45 -7.10 -5.25
C THR A 101 11.28 -8.35 -5.50
N GLY A 102 11.79 -8.97 -4.43
CA GLY A 102 12.58 -10.21 -4.41
C GLY A 102 13.89 -10.11 -5.19
N ARG A 103 14.44 -8.91 -5.32
CA ARG A 103 15.78 -8.71 -5.86
C ARG A 103 16.82 -9.09 -4.81
N PRO A 104 17.75 -10.02 -5.09
CA PRO A 104 18.75 -10.42 -4.09
C PRO A 104 19.60 -9.26 -3.59
N ALA A 105 19.87 -8.28 -4.45
CA ALA A 105 20.63 -7.08 -4.09
C ALA A 105 19.96 -6.23 -3.02
N ASP A 106 18.61 -6.18 -2.98
CA ASP A 106 17.89 -5.36 -2.00
C ASP A 106 17.98 -5.99 -0.60
N ALA A 107 17.82 -7.31 -0.48
CA ALA A 107 18.04 -8.02 0.76
C ALA A 107 19.50 -7.91 1.23
N ALA A 108 20.48 -7.96 0.31
CA ALA A 108 21.88 -7.79 0.64
C ALA A 108 22.19 -6.38 1.16
N ARG A 109 21.60 -5.34 0.54
CA ARG A 109 21.73 -3.95 1.02
C ARG A 109 21.16 -3.77 2.41
N LEU A 110 19.98 -4.27 2.69
CA LEU A 110 19.37 -4.19 4.01
C LEU A 110 20.23 -4.87 5.09
N ARG A 111 20.78 -6.06 4.78
CA ARG A 111 21.74 -6.73 5.69
C ARG A 111 23.01 -5.89 5.93
N ALA A 112 23.57 -5.33 4.86
CA ALA A 112 24.75 -4.48 4.95
C ALA A 112 24.49 -3.21 5.79
N SER A 113 23.24 -2.74 5.85
CA SER A 113 22.80 -1.65 6.72
C SER A 113 22.46 -2.10 8.16
N GLY A 114 22.77 -3.34 8.55
CA GLY A 114 22.51 -3.86 9.89
C GLY A 114 21.04 -4.20 10.17
N ILE A 115 20.21 -4.38 9.12
CA ILE A 115 18.80 -4.75 9.26
C ILE A 115 18.68 -6.27 9.19
N PRO A 116 18.19 -6.96 10.23
CA PRO A 116 18.02 -8.41 10.24
C PRO A 116 16.78 -8.81 9.44
N VAL A 117 16.94 -9.17 8.17
CA VAL A 117 15.83 -9.49 7.26
C VAL A 117 15.59 -10.99 7.04
N ASP A 118 16.44 -11.86 7.57
CA ASP A 118 16.40 -13.29 7.23
C ASP A 118 15.12 -13.99 7.70
N ALA A 119 14.66 -13.68 8.90
CA ALA A 119 13.40 -14.22 9.42
C ALA A 119 12.21 -13.77 8.57
N LEU A 120 12.20 -12.52 8.10
CA LEU A 120 11.15 -11.99 7.24
C LEU A 120 11.21 -12.61 5.83
N VAL A 121 12.41 -12.80 5.28
CA VAL A 121 12.59 -13.50 3.99
C VAL A 121 12.05 -14.93 4.07
N GLU A 122 12.28 -15.63 5.18
CA GLU A 122 11.70 -16.95 5.39
C GLU A 122 10.17 -16.92 5.53
N ARG A 123 9.61 -15.92 6.23
CA ARG A 123 8.15 -15.72 6.28
C ARG A 123 7.55 -15.45 4.91
N LEU A 124 8.19 -14.61 4.10
CA LEU A 124 7.80 -14.38 2.70
C LEU A 124 7.79 -15.68 1.90
N ARG A 125 8.79 -16.54 2.08
CA ARG A 125 8.86 -17.86 1.44
C ARG A 125 7.70 -18.78 1.88
N ARG A 126 7.40 -18.80 3.17
CA ARG A 126 6.29 -19.61 3.74
C ARG A 126 4.92 -19.13 3.23
N VAL A 127 4.68 -17.82 3.16
CA VAL A 127 3.44 -17.26 2.60
C VAL A 127 3.31 -17.62 1.11
N ARG A 128 4.39 -17.57 0.33
CA ARG A 128 4.38 -18.04 -1.07
C ARG A 128 4.06 -19.54 -1.19
N ALA A 129 4.54 -20.35 -0.27
CA ALA A 129 4.20 -21.78 -0.23
C ALA A 129 2.71 -22.00 0.06
N ILE A 130 2.10 -21.20 0.94
CA ILE A 130 0.65 -21.21 1.18
C ILE A 130 -0.11 -20.85 -0.09
N LEU A 131 0.28 -19.77 -0.77
CA LEU A 131 -0.36 -19.33 -2.02
C LEU A 131 -0.33 -20.41 -3.11
N ALA A 132 0.68 -21.29 -3.11
CA ALA A 132 0.83 -22.40 -4.03
C ALA A 132 0.11 -23.69 -3.59
N ASN A 133 -0.45 -23.74 -2.37
CA ASN A 133 -1.05 -24.96 -1.79
C ASN A 133 -2.58 -24.95 -1.91
N ARG A 134 -3.15 -25.84 -2.71
CA ARG A 134 -4.61 -25.98 -2.92
C ARG A 134 -5.41 -26.33 -1.65
N ARG A 135 -4.77 -26.82 -0.62
CA ARG A 135 -5.43 -27.21 0.64
C ARG A 135 -5.34 -26.14 1.72
N ALA A 136 -4.58 -25.09 1.46
CA ALA A 136 -4.38 -24.00 2.41
C ALA A 136 -5.39 -22.86 2.22
N GLU A 137 -5.49 -22.01 3.26
CA GLU A 137 -6.27 -20.78 3.26
C GLU A 137 -5.37 -19.60 3.68
N LEU A 138 -5.37 -18.53 2.88
CA LEU A 138 -4.68 -17.28 3.19
C LEU A 138 -5.68 -16.21 3.63
N VAL A 139 -5.40 -15.56 4.75
CA VAL A 139 -6.12 -14.35 5.17
C VAL A 139 -5.45 -13.12 4.55
N LEU A 140 -6.22 -12.28 3.85
CA LEU A 140 -5.81 -10.98 3.36
C LEU A 140 -6.68 -9.91 4.01
N ALA A 141 -6.09 -9.02 4.79
CA ALA A 141 -6.83 -7.97 5.49
C ALA A 141 -6.24 -6.57 5.23
N GLY A 142 -7.06 -5.64 4.76
CA GLY A 142 -6.68 -4.24 4.58
C GLY A 142 -7.13 -3.62 3.27
N ARG A 143 -6.40 -2.59 2.80
CA ARG A 143 -6.70 -1.77 1.63
C ARG A 143 -6.37 -2.51 0.33
N THR A 144 -7.17 -3.49 0.00
CA THR A 144 -7.04 -4.21 -1.27
C THR A 144 -8.10 -3.76 -2.28
N SER A 145 -7.85 -3.96 -3.55
CA SER A 145 -8.77 -3.60 -4.63
C SER A 145 -9.36 -4.83 -5.31
N ALA A 146 -10.48 -4.64 -6.01
CA ALA A 146 -11.08 -5.69 -6.84
C ALA A 146 -10.09 -6.26 -7.88
N ALA A 147 -9.20 -5.41 -8.43
CA ALA A 147 -8.16 -5.86 -9.35
C ALA A 147 -7.11 -6.75 -8.67
N THR A 148 -6.81 -6.48 -7.40
CA THR A 148 -5.91 -7.31 -6.57
C THR A 148 -6.56 -8.65 -6.24
N LEU A 149 -7.82 -8.65 -5.80
CA LEU A 149 -8.57 -9.88 -5.52
C LEU A 149 -8.67 -10.77 -6.75
N ARG A 150 -8.98 -10.19 -7.91
CA ARG A 150 -8.98 -10.93 -9.19
C ARG A 150 -7.61 -11.54 -9.51
N ALA A 151 -6.52 -10.82 -9.25
CA ALA A 151 -5.18 -11.35 -9.47
C ALA A 151 -4.84 -12.52 -8.52
N LEU A 152 -5.32 -12.46 -7.27
CA LEU A 152 -5.23 -13.59 -6.34
C LEU A 152 -6.04 -14.78 -6.80
N GLU A 153 -7.29 -14.58 -7.19
CA GLU A 153 -8.17 -15.63 -7.70
C GLU A 153 -7.58 -16.36 -8.91
N GLN A 154 -6.93 -15.60 -9.81
CA GLN A 154 -6.30 -16.17 -11.01
C GLN A 154 -4.95 -16.83 -10.76
N GLY A 155 -4.20 -16.40 -9.75
CA GLY A 155 -2.79 -16.77 -9.58
C GLY A 155 -2.49 -17.59 -8.34
N ALA A 156 -3.33 -17.57 -7.30
CA ALA A 156 -3.17 -18.39 -6.11
C ALA A 156 -3.85 -19.76 -6.29
N ALA A 157 -3.23 -20.80 -5.75
CA ALA A 157 -3.85 -22.13 -5.69
C ALA A 157 -4.68 -22.30 -4.42
N CYS A 158 -4.36 -21.60 -3.34
CA CYS A 158 -5.06 -21.66 -2.06
C CYS A 158 -6.42 -20.94 -2.09
N ARG A 159 -7.22 -21.17 -1.05
CA ARG A 159 -8.39 -20.34 -0.77
C ARG A 159 -7.92 -18.99 -0.18
N VAL A 160 -8.67 -17.93 -0.46
CA VAL A 160 -8.39 -16.60 0.10
C VAL A 160 -9.61 -16.11 0.87
N ARG A 161 -9.39 -15.77 2.14
CA ARG A 161 -10.34 -15.03 2.97
C ARG A 161 -9.93 -13.57 2.95
N ALA A 162 -10.72 -12.72 2.33
CA ALA A 162 -10.40 -11.29 2.20
C ALA A 162 -11.30 -10.44 3.11
N LEU A 163 -10.67 -9.62 3.95
CA LEU A 163 -11.27 -8.51 4.69
C LEU A 163 -10.83 -7.21 4.02
N VAL A 164 -11.69 -6.65 3.17
CA VAL A 164 -11.40 -5.41 2.45
C VAL A 164 -11.79 -4.24 3.34
N GLU A 165 -10.81 -3.45 3.73
CA GLU A 165 -10.96 -2.35 4.67
C GLU A 165 -10.24 -1.10 4.18
N GLU A 166 -10.58 0.05 4.75
CA GLU A 166 -10.03 1.35 4.41
C GLU A 166 -9.28 1.96 5.62
N ARG A 167 -8.25 2.75 5.34
CA ARG A 167 -7.51 3.50 6.36
C ARG A 167 -8.33 4.67 6.92
N GLY A 168 -9.26 5.18 6.13
CA GLY A 168 -10.13 6.29 6.49
C GLY A 168 -11.35 6.35 5.59
N LEU A 169 -12.40 6.99 6.09
CA LEU A 169 -13.57 7.28 5.30
C LEU A 169 -13.27 8.46 4.38
N ARG A 170 -13.81 8.43 3.16
CA ARG A 170 -13.71 9.58 2.26
C ARG A 170 -14.40 10.78 2.88
N ALA A 171 -13.84 11.98 2.72
CA ALA A 171 -14.39 13.21 3.31
C ALA A 171 -15.85 13.45 2.95
N SER A 172 -16.32 12.96 1.80
CA SER A 172 -17.72 13.04 1.36
C SER A 172 -18.63 11.95 1.93
N SER A 173 -18.10 10.98 2.69
CA SER A 173 -18.91 9.91 3.28
C SER A 173 -19.66 10.43 4.50
N THR A 174 -20.97 10.23 4.55
CA THR A 174 -21.78 10.53 5.75
C THR A 174 -21.35 9.72 6.98
N LEU A 175 -20.69 8.60 6.78
CA LEU A 175 -20.12 7.79 7.87
C LEU A 175 -18.85 8.40 8.49
N ALA A 176 -18.18 9.32 7.78
CA ALA A 176 -17.03 10.04 8.31
C ALA A 176 -17.43 11.05 9.40
N PHE A 177 -18.67 11.53 9.36
CA PHE A 177 -19.19 12.49 10.32
C PHE A 177 -20.22 11.79 11.20
N GLY A 178 -20.07 11.90 12.52
CA GLY A 178 -21.10 11.47 13.47
C GLY A 178 -22.43 12.17 13.20
N ALA A 179 -23.55 11.61 13.69
CA ALA A 179 -24.76 12.39 13.84
C ALA A 179 -24.43 13.61 14.73
N PRO A 180 -24.96 14.82 14.40
CA PRO A 180 -24.78 15.99 15.27
C PRO A 180 -25.22 15.63 16.70
N GLU A 181 -24.37 15.91 17.68
CA GLU A 181 -24.77 15.75 19.08
C GLU A 181 -25.97 16.69 19.35
N PRO A 182 -27.05 16.19 19.99
CA PRO A 182 -28.18 17.03 20.33
C PRO A 182 -27.74 18.18 21.23
N GLY A 183 -27.87 19.42 20.76
CA GLY A 183 -27.55 20.64 21.53
C GLY A 183 -26.23 21.33 21.19
N THR A 184 -25.50 20.90 20.17
CA THR A 184 -24.36 21.65 19.64
C THR A 184 -24.80 22.52 18.45
N ASP A 185 -24.75 23.84 18.65
CA ASP A 185 -25.02 24.82 17.59
C ASP A 185 -24.00 24.67 16.46
N GLY A 186 -24.38 23.97 15.37
CA GLY A 186 -23.80 24.12 14.03
C GLY A 186 -22.30 23.87 13.82
N GLY A 187 -21.57 23.40 14.82
CA GLY A 187 -20.17 23.01 14.67
C GLY A 187 -20.04 21.73 13.82
N ALA A 188 -19.20 21.75 12.79
CA ALA A 188 -18.90 20.54 12.03
C ALA A 188 -18.44 19.43 12.99
N ALA A 189 -19.18 18.32 13.05
CA ALA A 189 -18.81 17.19 13.87
C ALA A 189 -17.40 16.70 13.48
N ALA A 190 -16.55 16.46 14.47
CA ALA A 190 -15.22 15.91 14.19
C ALA A 190 -15.36 14.57 13.42
N PRO A 191 -14.52 14.32 12.42
CA PRO A 191 -14.58 13.08 11.66
C PRO A 191 -14.37 11.88 12.60
N ARG A 192 -15.20 10.87 12.46
CA ARG A 192 -15.06 9.62 13.25
C ARG A 192 -13.77 8.90 12.83
N PRO A 193 -13.06 8.29 13.79
CA PRO A 193 -11.95 7.42 13.46
C PRO A 193 -12.40 6.31 12.50
N PRO A 194 -11.57 5.91 11.52
CA PRO A 194 -11.85 4.75 10.68
C PRO A 194 -12.02 3.50 11.56
N ARG A 195 -12.97 2.65 11.20
CA ARG A 195 -13.21 1.41 11.96
C ARG A 195 -12.81 0.20 11.14
N SER A 196 -12.08 -0.70 11.76
CA SER A 196 -11.61 -1.96 11.18
C SER A 196 -12.20 -3.13 11.96
N THR A 197 -12.64 -4.17 11.26
CA THR A 197 -13.13 -5.41 11.89
C THR A 197 -12.06 -6.05 12.76
N LEU A 198 -10.82 -6.15 12.28
CA LEU A 198 -9.70 -6.63 13.09
C LEU A 198 -9.36 -5.67 14.21
N GLY A 199 -9.49 -4.35 13.97
CA GLY A 199 -9.29 -3.33 14.98
C GLY A 199 -10.28 -3.47 16.15
N LEU A 200 -11.55 -3.75 15.88
CA LEU A 200 -12.55 -4.02 16.92
C LEU A 200 -12.22 -5.27 17.76
N LEU A 201 -11.69 -6.32 17.11
CA LEU A 201 -11.23 -7.51 17.83
C LEU A 201 -9.99 -7.21 18.70
N VAL A 202 -9.07 -6.41 18.18
CA VAL A 202 -7.88 -5.95 18.91
C VAL A 202 -8.26 -5.04 20.09
N ASP A 203 -9.27 -4.18 19.95
CA ASP A 203 -9.79 -3.36 21.06
C ASP A 203 -10.35 -4.24 22.19
N ARG A 204 -11.01 -5.34 21.85
CA ARG A 204 -11.60 -6.28 22.81
C ARG A 204 -10.56 -7.15 23.50
N ASP A 205 -9.65 -7.76 22.73
CA ASP A 205 -8.76 -8.85 23.18
C ASP A 205 -7.32 -8.38 23.44
N GLY A 206 -7.00 -7.13 23.07
CA GLY A 206 -5.66 -6.55 23.13
C GLY A 206 -4.84 -6.76 21.86
N PRO A 207 -3.83 -5.90 21.60
CA PRO A 207 -3.04 -5.95 20.36
C PRO A 207 -2.24 -7.26 20.20
N GLY A 208 -1.77 -7.84 21.27
CA GLY A 208 -1.04 -9.12 21.24
C GLY A 208 -1.89 -10.32 20.80
N ALA A 209 -3.23 -10.22 20.87
CA ALA A 209 -4.11 -11.32 20.48
C ALA A 209 -4.25 -11.50 18.95
N LEU A 210 -3.85 -10.51 18.14
CA LEU A 210 -4.09 -10.54 16.71
C LEU A 210 -3.48 -11.76 16.01
N GLY A 211 -2.28 -12.18 16.40
CA GLY A 211 -1.63 -13.36 15.85
C GLY A 211 -2.46 -14.63 16.07
N TRP A 212 -2.95 -14.83 17.28
CA TRP A 212 -3.84 -15.95 17.62
C TRP A 212 -5.16 -15.88 16.86
N LEU A 213 -5.79 -14.71 16.76
CA LEU A 213 -7.04 -14.52 16.01
C LEU A 213 -6.86 -14.92 14.54
N LEU A 214 -5.76 -14.55 13.92
CA LEU A 214 -5.47 -14.91 12.53
C LEU A 214 -5.27 -16.41 12.33
N THR A 215 -4.76 -17.14 13.33
CA THR A 215 -4.63 -18.61 13.25
C THR A 215 -5.97 -19.32 13.20
N GLN A 216 -7.04 -18.69 13.69
CA GLN A 216 -8.40 -19.24 13.62
C GLN A 216 -9.03 -19.04 12.23
N LEU A 217 -8.40 -18.24 11.36
CA LEU A 217 -8.96 -17.80 10.08
C LEU A 217 -8.24 -18.38 8.86
N GLY A 218 -7.01 -18.87 9.02
CA GLY A 218 -6.24 -19.44 7.90
C GLY A 218 -4.87 -19.95 8.28
N ASP A 219 -4.19 -20.53 7.29
CA ASP A 219 -2.84 -21.13 7.42
C ASP A 219 -1.72 -20.08 7.30
N GLY A 220 -2.07 -18.86 6.91
CA GLY A 220 -1.20 -17.71 6.86
C GLY A 220 -1.97 -16.43 6.66
N ALA A 221 -1.33 -15.28 6.90
CA ALA A 221 -1.99 -13.98 6.77
C ALA A 221 -1.09 -12.90 6.17
N VAL A 222 -1.73 -11.93 5.50
CA VAL A 222 -1.14 -10.69 5.01
C VAL A 222 -2.02 -9.55 5.47
N VAL A 223 -1.48 -8.64 6.30
CA VAL A 223 -2.26 -7.63 7.02
C VAL A 223 -1.72 -6.22 6.78
N ASP A 224 -2.63 -5.29 6.48
CA ASP A 224 -2.33 -3.85 6.41
C ASP A 224 -2.40 -3.26 7.83
N THR A 225 -1.25 -3.06 8.44
CA THR A 225 -1.16 -2.49 9.80
C THR A 225 -1.59 -1.02 9.84
N ARG A 226 -1.54 -0.29 8.71
CA ARG A 226 -1.96 1.13 8.64
C ARG A 226 -3.47 1.27 8.84
N VAL A 227 -4.26 0.27 8.47
CA VAL A 227 -5.69 0.21 8.77
C VAL A 227 -5.93 0.09 10.28
N LEU A 228 -5.15 -0.76 10.95
CA LEU A 228 -5.22 -0.92 12.41
C LEU A 228 -4.74 0.33 13.16
N MET A 229 -3.69 0.99 12.65
CA MET A 229 -3.22 2.27 13.19
C MET A 229 -4.28 3.36 13.05
N ALA A 230 -4.92 3.47 11.86
CA ALA A 230 -6.00 4.43 11.63
C ALA A 230 -7.21 4.17 12.56
N HIS A 231 -7.54 2.91 12.80
CA HIS A 231 -8.57 2.51 13.75
C HIS A 231 -8.23 2.96 15.18
N ARG A 232 -6.96 2.81 15.59
CA ARG A 232 -6.50 3.10 16.95
C ARG A 232 -6.23 4.57 17.19
N PHE A 233 -5.55 5.24 16.26
CA PHE A 233 -5.01 6.59 16.44
C PHE A 233 -5.72 7.65 15.60
N GLY A 234 -6.69 7.27 14.75
CA GLY A 234 -7.36 8.18 13.82
C GLY A 234 -6.73 8.17 12.42
N ALA A 235 -7.37 8.86 11.48
CA ALA A 235 -6.94 8.89 10.08
C ALA A 235 -5.68 9.75 9.84
N ASP A 236 -5.41 10.69 10.73
CA ASP A 236 -4.25 11.58 10.66
C ASP A 236 -2.97 10.86 11.09
N GLU A 237 -2.04 10.71 10.15
CA GLU A 237 -0.76 10.03 10.39
C GLU A 237 0.16 10.78 11.36
N ALA A 238 -0.07 12.07 11.59
CA ALA A 238 0.71 12.84 12.57
C ALA A 238 0.54 12.31 14.01
N GLY A 239 -0.60 11.67 14.30
CA GLY A 239 -0.88 11.02 15.57
C GLY A 239 -0.40 9.56 15.68
N TRP A 240 0.23 9.02 14.65
CA TRP A 240 0.65 7.62 14.62
C TRP A 240 2.06 7.43 15.23
N PRO A 241 2.44 6.18 15.55
CA PRO A 241 3.83 5.85 15.87
C PRO A 241 4.77 6.37 14.77
N PRO A 242 5.99 6.82 15.13
CA PRO A 242 6.95 7.39 14.18
C PRO A 242 7.30 6.41 13.05
N ALA A 243 7.88 6.93 11.97
CA ALA A 243 8.21 6.13 10.78
C ALA A 243 9.14 4.96 11.11
N GLU A 244 10.08 5.16 12.02
CA GLU A 244 11.04 4.15 12.49
C GLU A 244 10.31 2.95 13.10
N ASP A 245 9.32 3.19 13.97
CA ASP A 245 8.51 2.15 14.60
C ASP A 245 7.66 1.42 13.56
N ARG A 246 7.07 2.17 12.62
CA ARG A 246 6.26 1.60 11.53
C ARG A 246 7.09 0.71 10.62
N PHE A 247 8.33 1.12 10.28
CA PHE A 247 9.26 0.31 9.47
C PHE A 247 9.76 -0.91 10.24
N ALA A 248 10.05 -0.77 11.53
CA ALA A 248 10.38 -1.90 12.39
C ALA A 248 9.20 -2.89 12.45
N GLY A 249 7.96 -2.40 12.52
CA GLY A 249 6.75 -3.21 12.45
C GLY A 249 6.60 -3.98 11.14
N ASP A 250 6.85 -3.34 10.00
CA ASP A 250 6.83 -3.97 8.67
C ASP A 250 7.90 -5.07 8.53
N LEU A 251 9.03 -4.87 9.19
CA LEU A 251 10.12 -5.85 9.26
C LEU A 251 9.94 -6.92 10.35
N LEU A 252 8.84 -6.83 11.13
CA LEU A 252 8.56 -7.70 12.27
C LEU A 252 9.68 -7.68 13.34
N LEU A 253 10.24 -6.51 13.63
CA LEU A 253 11.29 -6.29 14.63
C LEU A 253 10.68 -5.65 15.89
N SER A 254 9.85 -6.40 16.62
CA SER A 254 9.09 -5.89 17.77
C SER A 254 9.97 -5.24 18.84
N GLU A 255 11.19 -5.74 19.04
CA GLU A 255 12.17 -5.22 19.99
C GLU A 255 12.69 -3.81 19.63
N ARG A 256 12.55 -3.38 18.37
CA ARG A 256 12.94 -2.05 17.88
C ARG A 256 11.82 -1.03 17.90
N ILE A 257 10.61 -1.41 18.30
CA ILE A 257 9.44 -0.53 18.32
C ILE A 257 9.33 0.15 19.68
N ALA A 258 9.31 1.47 19.72
CA ALA A 258 9.15 2.25 20.94
C ALA A 258 7.68 2.29 21.41
N ASP A 259 6.73 2.45 20.48
CA ASP A 259 5.30 2.49 20.79
C ASP A 259 4.82 1.15 21.39
N PRO A 260 4.23 1.14 22.61
CA PRO A 260 3.89 -0.09 23.30
C PRO A 260 2.73 -0.85 22.66
N TRP A 261 1.77 -0.16 22.02
CA TRP A 261 0.65 -0.81 21.34
C TRP A 261 1.12 -1.52 20.07
N LEU A 262 1.91 -0.83 19.24
CA LEU A 262 2.45 -1.40 18.02
C LEU A 262 3.44 -2.54 18.31
N ARG A 263 4.27 -2.38 19.33
CA ARG A 263 5.18 -3.45 19.80
C ARG A 263 4.42 -4.70 20.19
N ALA A 264 3.35 -4.58 21.00
CA ALA A 264 2.53 -5.71 21.41
C ALA A 264 1.81 -6.35 20.22
N LEU A 265 1.31 -5.55 19.28
CA LEU A 265 0.70 -6.04 18.04
C LEU A 265 1.69 -6.91 17.24
N ILE A 266 2.88 -6.39 16.98
CA ILE A 266 3.91 -7.09 16.19
C ILE A 266 4.44 -8.33 16.93
N ALA A 267 4.62 -8.26 18.24
CA ALA A 267 4.99 -9.43 19.05
C ALA A 267 3.94 -10.55 18.93
N GLY A 268 2.65 -10.23 19.04
CA GLY A 268 1.58 -11.20 18.86
C GLY A 268 1.55 -11.83 17.46
N LEU A 269 1.91 -11.07 16.40
CA LEU A 269 2.06 -11.63 15.05
C LEU A 269 3.28 -12.56 14.92
N LEU A 270 4.36 -12.26 15.65
CA LEU A 270 5.56 -13.09 15.69
C LEU A 270 5.34 -14.43 16.39
N ASP A 271 4.56 -14.41 17.48
CA ASP A 271 4.27 -15.60 18.30
C ASP A 271 3.28 -16.56 17.62
N ALA A 272 2.61 -16.13 16.55
CA ALA A 272 1.68 -16.96 15.81
C ALA A 272 2.39 -18.15 15.13
N PRO A 273 1.83 -19.38 15.19
CA PRO A 273 2.41 -20.58 14.56
C PRO A 273 2.35 -20.53 13.03
N ILE A 274 1.52 -19.65 12.47
CA ILE A 274 1.37 -19.44 11.03
C ILE A 274 2.28 -18.28 10.55
N PRO A 275 2.70 -18.25 9.27
CA PRO A 275 3.42 -17.10 8.74
C PRO A 275 2.48 -15.93 8.52
N ILE A 276 2.79 -14.79 9.15
CA ILE A 276 2.06 -13.54 8.99
C ILE A 276 3.01 -12.50 8.43
N LEU A 277 2.58 -11.77 7.39
CA LEU A 277 3.21 -10.56 6.91
C LEU A 277 2.38 -9.36 7.33
N ALA A 278 3.04 -8.35 7.85
CA ALA A 278 2.45 -7.09 8.28
C ALA A 278 3.10 -5.94 7.53
N GLY A 279 2.32 -4.97 7.04
CA GLY A 279 2.89 -3.86 6.28
C GLY A 279 1.86 -2.83 5.84
N GLY A 280 2.21 -2.02 4.85
CA GLY A 280 1.36 -0.99 4.28
C GLY A 280 0.48 -1.47 3.11
N HIS A 281 -0.12 -0.50 2.42
CA HIS A 281 -1.03 -0.75 1.31
C HIS A 281 -0.36 -1.46 0.12
N THR A 282 0.93 -1.25 -0.10
CA THR A 282 1.67 -1.95 -1.15
C THR A 282 1.62 -3.45 -0.93
N LEU A 283 1.84 -3.92 0.30
CA LEU A 283 1.81 -5.34 0.64
C LEU A 283 0.47 -6.02 0.31
N VAL A 284 -0.66 -5.45 0.76
CA VAL A 284 -2.01 -6.03 0.58
C VAL A 284 -2.65 -5.64 -0.74
N GLY A 285 -2.12 -4.62 -1.40
CA GLY A 285 -2.55 -4.12 -2.69
C GLY A 285 -1.82 -4.78 -3.86
N ARG A 286 -1.18 -3.95 -4.67
CA ARG A 286 -0.50 -4.42 -5.91
C ARG A 286 0.69 -5.34 -5.64
N GLY A 287 1.35 -5.21 -4.48
CA GLY A 287 2.48 -6.06 -4.06
C GLY A 287 2.12 -7.54 -3.87
N ILE A 288 0.85 -7.86 -3.57
CA ILE A 288 0.40 -9.26 -3.46
C ILE A 288 0.68 -10.05 -4.76
N ARG A 289 0.66 -9.38 -5.92
CA ARG A 289 1.00 -10.00 -7.20
C ARG A 289 2.44 -10.50 -7.26
N LEU A 290 3.35 -9.85 -6.52
CA LEU A 290 4.76 -10.26 -6.42
C LEU A 290 4.92 -11.51 -5.54
N LEU A 291 4.00 -11.72 -4.59
CA LEU A 291 3.95 -12.94 -3.79
C LEU A 291 3.44 -14.10 -4.64
N VAL A 292 2.36 -13.91 -5.39
CA VAL A 292 1.73 -14.91 -6.27
C VAL A 292 2.66 -15.34 -7.40
N ALA A 293 3.24 -14.38 -8.15
CA ALA A 293 4.05 -14.66 -9.33
C ALA A 293 5.28 -15.55 -9.04
N ARG A 294 5.76 -15.57 -7.81
CA ARG A 294 6.92 -16.37 -7.38
C ARG A 294 6.54 -17.67 -6.69
N GLY A 295 5.26 -17.86 -6.36
CA GLY A 295 4.73 -19.10 -5.78
C GLY A 295 4.35 -20.16 -6.82
N ALA A 296 4.23 -19.79 -8.10
CA ALA A 296 3.87 -20.73 -9.15
C ALA A 296 5.01 -21.74 -9.40
N PRO A 297 4.75 -23.07 -9.33
CA PRO A 297 5.76 -24.08 -9.68
C PRO A 297 6.14 -23.88 -11.16
N GLY A 298 7.39 -23.51 -11.43
CA GLY A 298 7.95 -23.36 -12.79
C GLY A 298 8.26 -21.92 -13.24
N SER A 299 8.08 -20.87 -12.42
CA SER A 299 8.35 -19.48 -12.81
C SER A 299 9.84 -19.07 -12.75
N GLY A 300 10.76 -20.01 -12.69
CA GLY A 300 12.19 -19.78 -12.60
C GLY A 300 12.87 -19.25 -13.90
N ALA A 301 12.14 -18.99 -14.95
CA ALA A 301 12.74 -18.48 -16.19
C ALA A 301 11.67 -17.82 -17.09
N ARG A 302 11.40 -16.55 -16.92
CA ARG A 302 10.99 -15.61 -17.98
C ARG A 302 10.69 -14.23 -17.40
N MET A 303 11.73 -13.49 -17.07
CA MET A 303 11.68 -12.02 -17.03
C MET A 303 12.82 -11.54 -17.93
N MET A 304 12.56 -11.49 -19.21
CA MET A 304 13.26 -10.65 -20.15
C MET A 304 12.39 -9.45 -20.51
#